data_f916e6c0e02ca9e23768dce867f15d8b
#
_entry.id   f916e6c0e02ca9e23768dce867f15d8b
#
_cell.length_a   1.000
_cell.length_b   1.000
_cell.length_c   1.000
_cell.angle_alpha   90.00
_cell.angle_beta   90.00
_cell.angle_gamma   90.00
#
_symmetry.space_group_name_H-M   'P 1'
#
loop_
_entity.id
_entity.type
_entity.pdbx_description
1 polymer ?
#
loop_
_entity_poly.entity_id
_entity_poly.type
_entity_poly.pdbx_seq_one_letter_code
_entity_poly.pdbx_strand_id
1 'polypeptide(L)'
;MRSLQRPLSALLTNLSNNLLRLLSSPEFLNPPAPTIQAPDPNPTQAHALSYATLAGELLEVFDELGLGLDSDLRGDGLKSTREGLISVTTRVIHPLVAGIKAELTSLVGALESPAPTSAPKTPASSKTVVTQHPSVITLQAVVQIYARALMRYFSTTPTQAHLASLEISIVWRALVALAHRTPSQLMPPSSSNLALVIGKKGRAVGSTPPTTPPSTRFIPKLPPSRPPSRPPSPPTLQSVMPPLVNDARAVCDLLSSLPRPAADRERTRLAREAVGDACGGLKALLCLMESVQTSTTHCAEDLARELGTLTADLPTLIALPILLNAYVFTGEKGGPRSIPSILGIPEERYRQECLAGFGRAEECTAAVGQRVLDVLSNQPGLTSDPVAEAVVRWLRIEITPTSPTD
;
A
#
# COMPACT_ATOMS: atom_id res chain seq x y z
N MET A 1 -28.52 37.01 28.63
CA MET A 1 -27.87 36.46 27.44
C MET A 1 -28.34 37.07 26.09
N ARG A 2 -29.59 37.44 25.90
CA ARG A 2 -30.10 38.01 24.63
C ARG A 2 -29.40 39.32 24.16
N SER A 3 -28.79 40.12 25.02
CA SER A 3 -28.15 41.38 24.64
C SER A 3 -26.78 41.20 23.93
N LEU A 4 -26.08 40.10 24.17
CA LEU A 4 -24.78 39.80 23.56
C LEU A 4 -24.90 39.02 22.25
N GLN A 5 -26.03 38.38 22.01
CA GLN A 5 -26.22 37.51 20.83
C GLN A 5 -26.19 38.30 19.51
N ARG A 6 -26.81 39.48 19.45
CA ARG A 6 -26.79 40.32 18.24
C ARG A 6 -25.39 40.83 17.85
N PRO A 7 -24.60 41.45 18.78
CA PRO A 7 -23.25 41.87 18.43
C PRO A 7 -22.32 40.73 18.10
N LEU A 8 -22.47 39.55 18.75
CA LEU A 8 -21.71 38.36 18.43
C LEU A 8 -22.04 37.83 17.01
N SER A 9 -23.33 37.72 16.66
CA SER A 9 -23.78 37.31 15.32
C SER A 9 -23.25 38.27 14.26
N ALA A 10 -23.31 39.59 14.47
CA ALA A 10 -22.77 40.57 13.53
C ALA A 10 -21.25 40.44 13.34
N LEU A 11 -20.52 40.21 14.43
CA LEU A 11 -19.06 40.01 14.39
C LEU A 11 -18.69 38.73 13.63
N LEU A 12 -19.34 37.62 13.94
CA LEU A 12 -19.14 36.35 13.26
C LEU A 12 -19.49 36.46 11.75
N THR A 13 -20.57 37.11 11.40
CA THR A 13 -20.97 37.36 10.01
C THR A 13 -19.89 38.19 9.28
N ASN A 14 -19.40 39.26 9.87
CA ASN A 14 -18.37 40.08 9.27
C ASN A 14 -17.04 39.31 9.09
N LEU A 15 -16.61 38.55 10.09
CA LEU A 15 -15.41 37.73 10.01
C LEU A 15 -15.56 36.68 8.92
N SER A 16 -16.68 35.97 8.89
CA SER A 16 -16.96 34.93 7.90
C SER A 16 -17.01 35.50 6.47
N ASN A 17 -17.64 36.66 6.28
CA ASN A 17 -17.70 37.31 4.97
C ASN A 17 -16.30 37.76 4.50
N ASN A 18 -15.46 38.21 5.38
CA ASN A 18 -14.06 38.56 5.06
C ASN A 18 -13.27 37.31 4.67
N LEU A 19 -13.40 36.19 5.41
CA LEU A 19 -12.78 34.93 5.07
C LEU A 19 -13.29 34.38 3.73
N LEU A 20 -14.59 34.38 3.49
CA LEU A 20 -15.20 33.98 2.23
C LEU A 20 -14.65 34.77 1.05
N ARG A 21 -14.55 36.10 1.20
CA ARG A 21 -13.99 36.97 0.15
C ARG A 21 -12.53 36.68 -0.15
N LEU A 22 -11.73 36.46 0.86
CA LEU A 22 -10.30 36.11 0.70
C LEU A 22 -10.14 34.73 0.04
N LEU A 23 -10.80 33.73 0.57
CA LEU A 23 -10.70 32.35 0.09
C LEU A 23 -11.35 32.13 -1.29
N SER A 24 -12.24 33.02 -1.72
CA SER A 24 -12.87 32.96 -3.05
C SER A 24 -12.02 33.62 -4.15
N SER A 25 -10.82 34.10 -3.84
CA SER A 25 -9.93 34.64 -4.87
C SER A 25 -9.50 33.51 -5.83
N PRO A 26 -9.39 33.78 -7.14
CA PRO A 26 -9.00 32.77 -8.13
C PRO A 26 -7.65 32.12 -7.85
N GLU A 27 -6.74 32.87 -7.25
CA GLU A 27 -5.40 32.39 -6.88
C GLU A 27 -5.43 31.29 -5.80
N PHE A 28 -6.45 31.31 -4.93
CA PHE A 28 -6.61 30.34 -3.85
C PHE A 28 -7.44 29.12 -4.27
N LEU A 29 -8.35 29.28 -5.23
CA LEU A 29 -9.26 28.22 -5.67
C LEU A 29 -8.64 27.21 -6.64
N ASN A 30 -7.59 27.61 -7.35
CA ASN A 30 -6.91 26.77 -8.35
C ASN A 30 -5.39 26.67 -8.09
N PRO A 31 -4.95 26.27 -6.89
CA PRO A 31 -3.54 26.07 -6.64
C PRO A 31 -3.03 24.85 -7.44
N PRO A 32 -1.76 24.84 -7.85
CA PRO A 32 -1.18 23.64 -8.43
C PRO A 32 -1.21 22.49 -7.42
N ALA A 33 -1.59 21.29 -7.90
CA ALA A 33 -1.53 20.10 -7.07
C ALA A 33 -0.07 19.77 -6.70
N PRO A 34 0.22 19.26 -5.50
CA PRO A 34 1.55 18.78 -5.15
C PRO A 34 1.93 17.60 -6.05
N THR A 35 3.20 17.51 -6.41
CA THR A 35 3.77 16.44 -7.21
C THR A 35 4.97 15.83 -6.49
N ILE A 36 5.48 14.69 -6.97
CA ILE A 36 6.68 14.07 -6.39
C ILE A 36 7.88 15.03 -6.44
N GLN A 37 7.99 15.86 -7.48
CA GLN A 37 9.07 16.83 -7.65
C GLN A 37 8.89 18.09 -6.76
N ALA A 38 7.65 18.43 -6.45
CA ALA A 38 7.30 19.57 -5.60
C ALA A 38 6.22 19.14 -4.59
N PRO A 39 6.58 18.34 -3.59
CA PRO A 39 5.62 17.74 -2.66
C PRO A 39 5.09 18.72 -1.62
N ASP A 40 5.80 19.81 -1.36
CA ASP A 40 5.33 20.86 -0.44
C ASP A 40 4.34 21.80 -1.13
N PRO A 41 3.29 22.27 -0.42
CA PRO A 41 2.43 23.33 -0.92
C PRO A 41 3.24 24.59 -1.24
N ASN A 42 2.97 25.20 -2.39
CA ASN A 42 3.60 26.49 -2.70
C ASN A 42 3.17 27.60 -1.72
N PRO A 43 3.87 28.74 -1.63
CA PRO A 43 3.55 29.79 -0.65
C PRO A 43 2.12 30.30 -0.71
N THR A 44 1.54 30.47 -1.92
CA THR A 44 0.15 30.89 -2.11
C THR A 44 -0.82 29.85 -1.60
N GLN A 45 -0.57 28.58 -1.91
CA GLN A 45 -1.36 27.45 -1.43
C GLN A 45 -1.25 27.29 0.09
N ALA A 46 -0.04 27.40 0.65
CA ALA A 46 0.17 27.34 2.10
C ALA A 46 -0.59 28.46 2.83
N HIS A 47 -0.65 29.66 2.24
CA HIS A 47 -1.39 30.78 2.76
C HIS A 47 -2.91 30.51 2.70
N ALA A 48 -3.44 30.05 1.57
CA ALA A 48 -4.85 29.69 1.43
C ALA A 48 -5.26 28.58 2.42
N LEU A 49 -4.43 27.55 2.59
CA LEU A 49 -4.65 26.46 3.54
C LEU A 49 -4.67 26.97 5.00
N SER A 50 -3.83 27.94 5.34
CA SER A 50 -3.85 28.56 6.68
C SER A 50 -5.16 29.31 6.95
N TYR A 51 -5.69 30.03 5.95
CA TYR A 51 -7.01 30.64 6.07
C TYR A 51 -8.14 29.61 6.11
N ALA A 52 -8.03 28.52 5.35
CA ALA A 52 -9.00 27.43 5.42
C ALA A 52 -9.01 26.75 6.81
N THR A 53 -7.84 26.61 7.44
CA THR A 53 -7.74 26.12 8.82
C THR A 53 -8.45 27.07 9.79
N LEU A 54 -8.22 28.38 9.69
CA LEU A 54 -8.90 29.39 10.51
C LEU A 54 -10.42 29.36 10.28
N ALA A 55 -10.87 29.18 9.04
CA ALA A 55 -12.30 29.00 8.73
C ALA A 55 -12.88 27.72 9.35
N GLY A 56 -12.09 26.65 9.38
CA GLY A 56 -12.45 25.40 10.07
C GLY A 56 -12.57 25.57 11.58
N GLU A 57 -11.64 26.27 12.22
CA GLU A 57 -11.71 26.61 13.66
C GLU A 57 -12.95 27.46 13.97
N LEU A 58 -13.26 28.42 13.08
CA LEU A 58 -14.47 29.21 13.22
C LEU A 58 -15.74 28.34 13.13
N LEU A 59 -15.77 27.37 12.23
CA LEU A 59 -16.88 26.40 12.13
C LEU A 59 -17.03 25.55 13.40
N GLU A 60 -15.94 25.21 14.07
CA GLU A 60 -15.98 24.53 15.37
C GLU A 60 -16.63 25.40 16.44
N VAL A 61 -16.30 26.70 16.47
CA VAL A 61 -16.98 27.65 17.37
C VAL A 61 -18.47 27.75 17.05
N PHE A 62 -18.88 27.71 15.76
CA PHE A 62 -20.29 27.65 15.41
C PHE A 62 -20.96 26.38 15.96
N ASP A 63 -20.29 25.24 15.90
CA ASP A 63 -20.79 23.99 16.41
C ASP A 63 -20.91 24.00 17.94
N GLU A 64 -19.93 24.52 18.66
CA GLU A 64 -19.93 24.62 20.12
C GLU A 64 -21.04 25.53 20.63
N LEU A 65 -21.32 26.61 19.91
CA LEU A 65 -22.36 27.56 20.25
C LEU A 65 -23.74 27.21 19.72
N GLY A 66 -23.86 26.12 18.95
CA GLY A 66 -25.09 25.68 18.31
C GLY A 66 -25.63 26.66 17.27
N LEU A 67 -24.75 27.44 16.61
CA LEU A 67 -25.14 28.46 15.65
C LEU A 67 -25.29 27.90 14.24
N GLY A 68 -26.28 28.40 13.49
CA GLY A 68 -26.51 28.03 12.09
C GLY A 68 -26.94 26.56 11.89
N LEU A 69 -27.52 25.93 12.91
CA LEU A 69 -28.13 24.60 12.83
C LEU A 69 -29.61 24.70 12.44
N ASP A 70 -30.14 23.68 11.78
CA ASP A 70 -31.56 23.62 11.34
C ASP A 70 -32.59 23.72 12.50
N SER A 71 -32.17 23.43 13.71
CA SER A 71 -33.01 23.56 14.92
C SER A 71 -33.22 25.01 15.37
N ASP A 72 -32.50 25.97 14.79
CA ASP A 72 -32.63 27.36 15.19
C ASP A 72 -33.80 28.02 14.45
N LEU A 73 -34.99 27.88 15.04
CA LEU A 73 -36.27 28.46 14.53
C LEU A 73 -36.27 29.96 14.35
N ARG A 74 -35.16 30.67 14.67
CA ARG A 74 -35.08 32.13 14.70
C ARG A 74 -34.41 32.77 13.48
N GLY A 75 -33.90 31.93 12.53
CA GLY A 75 -33.42 32.44 11.25
C GLY A 75 -32.38 33.55 11.36
N ASP A 76 -31.33 33.34 12.15
CA ASP A 76 -30.29 34.36 12.40
C ASP A 76 -29.39 34.67 11.20
N GLY A 77 -29.65 34.01 10.06
CA GLY A 77 -28.86 34.20 8.82
C GLY A 77 -27.49 33.51 8.84
N LEU A 78 -27.10 32.88 9.95
CA LEU A 78 -25.77 32.26 10.08
C LEU A 78 -25.67 30.92 9.35
N LYS A 79 -26.80 30.28 9.02
CA LYS A 79 -26.81 29.02 8.25
C LYS A 79 -26.11 29.16 6.90
N SER A 80 -26.46 30.17 6.12
CA SER A 80 -25.83 30.43 4.81
C SER A 80 -24.35 30.77 4.93
N THR A 81 -23.98 31.47 5.98
CA THR A 81 -22.58 31.79 6.29
C THR A 81 -21.80 30.53 6.62
N ARG A 82 -22.35 29.66 7.46
CA ARG A 82 -21.76 28.35 7.79
C ARG A 82 -21.58 27.49 6.56
N GLU A 83 -22.61 27.33 5.74
CA GLU A 83 -22.55 26.57 4.48
C GLU A 83 -21.52 27.16 3.52
N GLY A 84 -21.41 28.47 3.42
CA GLY A 84 -20.40 29.17 2.64
C GLY A 84 -18.99 28.85 3.10
N LEU A 85 -18.72 28.91 4.41
CA LEU A 85 -17.41 28.56 4.98
C LEU A 85 -17.04 27.10 4.72
N ILE A 86 -17.98 26.16 4.88
CA ILE A 86 -17.76 24.73 4.57
C ILE A 86 -17.40 24.58 3.09
N SER A 87 -18.17 25.18 2.20
CA SER A 87 -17.95 25.09 0.76
C SER A 87 -16.59 25.62 0.33
N VAL A 88 -16.18 26.79 0.84
CA VAL A 88 -14.91 27.42 0.48
C VAL A 88 -13.73 26.65 1.08
N THR A 89 -13.84 26.22 2.34
CA THR A 89 -12.81 25.40 2.99
C THR A 89 -12.56 24.12 2.19
N THR A 90 -13.63 23.43 1.79
CA THR A 90 -13.55 22.22 0.96
C THR A 90 -12.85 22.49 -0.36
N ARG A 91 -13.19 23.57 -1.06
CA ARG A 91 -12.58 23.94 -2.35
C ARG A 91 -11.07 24.20 -2.23
N VAL A 92 -10.64 24.87 -1.17
CA VAL A 92 -9.21 25.17 -0.94
C VAL A 92 -8.42 23.92 -0.60
N ILE A 93 -9.02 22.98 0.14
CA ILE A 93 -8.36 21.75 0.59
C ILE A 93 -8.33 20.69 -0.52
N HIS A 94 -9.37 20.61 -1.35
CA HIS A 94 -9.53 19.57 -2.34
C HIS A 94 -8.32 19.38 -3.29
N PRO A 95 -7.68 20.42 -3.87
CA PRO A 95 -6.51 20.24 -4.73
C PRO A 95 -5.33 19.57 -4.03
N LEU A 96 -5.10 19.90 -2.74
CA LEU A 96 -4.05 19.25 -1.95
C LEU A 96 -4.34 17.77 -1.75
N VAL A 97 -5.56 17.43 -1.33
CA VAL A 97 -5.99 16.03 -1.14
C VAL A 97 -5.92 15.26 -2.44
N ALA A 98 -6.46 15.82 -3.52
CA ALA A 98 -6.49 15.18 -4.82
C ALA A 98 -5.08 14.94 -5.36
N GLY A 99 -4.16 15.89 -5.20
CA GLY A 99 -2.78 15.76 -5.61
C GLY A 99 -2.05 14.67 -4.82
N ILE A 100 -2.11 14.71 -3.49
CA ILE A 100 -1.51 13.68 -2.63
C ILE A 100 -2.11 12.29 -2.95
N LYS A 101 -3.43 12.21 -3.11
CA LYS A 101 -4.11 10.96 -3.48
C LYS A 101 -3.59 10.43 -4.82
N ALA A 102 -3.53 11.26 -5.85
CA ALA A 102 -3.09 10.86 -7.19
C ALA A 102 -1.65 10.33 -7.17
N GLU A 103 -0.74 11.05 -6.52
CA GLU A 103 0.67 10.65 -6.44
C GLU A 103 0.87 9.37 -5.62
N LEU A 104 0.29 9.28 -4.43
CA LEU A 104 0.44 8.09 -3.58
C LEU A 104 -0.23 6.87 -4.20
N THR A 105 -1.44 7.00 -4.79
CA THR A 105 -2.10 5.88 -5.47
C THR A 105 -1.36 5.43 -6.71
N SER A 106 -0.70 6.35 -7.44
CA SER A 106 0.16 6.03 -8.57
C SER A 106 1.39 5.22 -8.14
N LEU A 107 2.11 5.70 -7.12
CA LEU A 107 3.30 5.02 -6.58
C LEU A 107 2.97 3.64 -6.02
N VAL A 108 1.89 3.54 -5.26
CA VAL A 108 1.40 2.27 -4.72
C VAL A 108 0.95 1.33 -5.83
N GLY A 109 0.24 1.86 -6.84
CA GLY A 109 -0.19 1.08 -8.00
C GLY A 109 0.96 0.50 -8.81
N ALA A 110 2.08 1.21 -8.89
CA ALA A 110 3.26 0.71 -9.59
C ALA A 110 3.89 -0.54 -8.94
N LEU A 111 3.54 -0.84 -7.68
CA LEU A 111 3.99 -2.07 -6.99
C LEU A 111 3.43 -3.36 -7.61
N GLU A 112 2.36 -3.29 -8.38
CA GLU A 112 1.80 -4.46 -9.08
C GLU A 112 2.76 -5.01 -10.14
N SER A 113 3.54 -4.13 -10.76
CA SER A 113 4.55 -4.52 -11.73
C SER A 113 5.81 -5.04 -11.03
N PRO A 114 6.44 -6.10 -11.55
CA PRO A 114 7.72 -6.52 -11.02
C PRO A 114 8.75 -5.40 -11.18
N ALA A 115 9.63 -5.24 -10.18
CA ALA A 115 10.69 -4.26 -10.27
C ALA A 115 11.51 -4.48 -11.56
N PRO A 116 11.79 -3.42 -12.34
CA PRO A 116 12.61 -3.54 -13.52
C PRO A 116 13.98 -4.08 -13.12
N THR A 117 14.31 -5.26 -13.62
CA THR A 117 15.63 -5.88 -13.43
C THR A 117 16.63 -5.10 -14.27
N SER A 118 17.06 -3.94 -13.80
CA SER A 118 18.23 -3.28 -14.35
C SER A 118 19.44 -4.09 -13.91
N ALA A 119 19.85 -5.00 -14.78
CA ALA A 119 21.08 -5.76 -14.57
C ALA A 119 22.24 -4.76 -14.50
N PRO A 120 22.93 -4.58 -13.36
CA PRO A 120 24.17 -3.84 -13.35
C PRO A 120 25.22 -4.68 -14.11
N LYS A 121 25.66 -4.20 -15.25
CA LYS A 121 26.82 -4.75 -15.98
C LYS A 121 28.12 -4.43 -15.25
N THR A 122 28.27 -4.83 -14.00
CA THR A 122 29.56 -4.76 -13.31
C THR A 122 29.76 -6.02 -12.49
N PRO A 123 30.76 -6.85 -12.84
CA PRO A 123 31.09 -8.02 -12.07
C PRO A 123 32.07 -7.62 -10.95
N ALA A 124 31.57 -7.33 -9.77
CA ALA A 124 32.36 -7.45 -8.55
C ALA A 124 31.54 -7.07 -7.31
N SER A 125 31.44 -8.02 -6.44
CA SER A 125 31.01 -7.95 -5.05
C SER A 125 29.68 -8.64 -4.76
N SER A 126 29.78 -9.88 -4.34
CA SER A 126 28.75 -10.77 -3.86
C SER A 126 28.23 -10.32 -2.48
N LYS A 127 27.42 -9.27 -2.44
CA LYS A 127 26.42 -9.07 -1.39
C LYS A 127 25.08 -9.02 -2.11
N THR A 128 24.26 -10.03 -1.90
CA THR A 128 22.85 -10.05 -2.28
C THR A 128 22.15 -8.89 -1.57
N VAL A 129 22.21 -7.72 -2.17
CA VAL A 129 21.41 -6.57 -1.74
C VAL A 129 19.98 -6.91 -2.14
N VAL A 130 19.13 -7.16 -1.15
CA VAL A 130 17.68 -7.26 -1.36
C VAL A 130 17.24 -5.93 -1.94
N THR A 131 17.01 -5.88 -3.25
CA THR A 131 16.63 -4.66 -3.94
C THR A 131 15.16 -4.37 -3.69
N GLN A 132 14.89 -3.37 -2.86
CA GLN A 132 13.55 -2.85 -2.61
C GLN A 132 12.96 -2.26 -3.90
N HIS A 133 11.64 -2.35 -4.07
CA HIS A 133 10.98 -1.80 -5.26
C HIS A 133 11.20 -0.28 -5.38
N PRO A 134 11.50 0.27 -6.58
CA PRO A 134 11.77 1.71 -6.76
C PRO A 134 10.66 2.61 -6.23
N SER A 135 9.39 2.21 -6.40
CA SER A 135 8.25 2.97 -5.88
C SER A 135 8.24 3.05 -4.35
N VAL A 136 8.74 2.04 -3.65
CA VAL A 136 8.84 2.08 -2.17
C VAL A 136 9.89 3.10 -1.74
N ILE A 137 11.01 3.18 -2.45
CA ILE A 137 12.05 4.20 -2.19
C ILE A 137 11.48 5.61 -2.38
N THR A 138 10.72 5.82 -3.47
CA THR A 138 10.06 7.11 -3.72
C THR A 138 9.00 7.41 -2.65
N LEU A 139 8.19 6.42 -2.25
CA LEU A 139 7.23 6.56 -1.15
C LEU A 139 7.91 6.99 0.15
N GLN A 140 9.06 6.40 0.51
CA GLN A 140 9.83 6.79 1.69
C GLN A 140 10.23 8.27 1.66
N ALA A 141 10.56 8.79 0.49
CA ALA A 141 10.96 10.19 0.35
C ALA A 141 9.77 11.16 0.50
N VAL A 142 8.59 10.83 -0.05
CA VAL A 142 7.48 11.78 -0.13
C VAL A 142 6.46 11.67 1.00
N VAL A 143 6.24 10.49 1.58
CA VAL A 143 5.23 10.25 2.63
C VAL A 143 5.45 11.17 3.84
N GLN A 144 6.69 11.36 4.27
CA GLN A 144 7.01 12.22 5.42
C GLN A 144 6.68 13.71 5.16
N ILE A 145 6.80 14.14 3.91
CA ILE A 145 6.46 15.52 3.52
C ILE A 145 4.95 15.68 3.50
N TYR A 146 4.24 14.75 2.87
CA TYR A 146 2.78 14.75 2.85
C TYR A 146 2.17 14.62 4.25
N ALA A 147 2.72 13.76 5.11
CA ALA A 147 2.28 13.62 6.49
C ALA A 147 2.36 14.95 7.26
N ARG A 148 3.45 15.72 7.10
CA ARG A 148 3.60 17.04 7.72
C ARG A 148 2.57 18.04 7.19
N ALA A 149 2.32 18.07 5.89
CA ALA A 149 1.31 18.94 5.30
C ALA A 149 -0.10 18.57 5.80
N LEU A 150 -0.43 17.27 5.84
CA LEU A 150 -1.71 16.79 6.36
C LEU A 150 -1.87 17.12 7.85
N MET A 151 -0.88 16.88 8.69
CA MET A 151 -0.95 17.25 10.11
C MET A 151 -1.19 18.75 10.31
N ARG A 152 -0.58 19.59 9.49
CA ARG A 152 -0.67 21.04 9.62
C ARG A 152 -2.04 21.59 9.23
N TYR A 153 -2.66 21.07 8.18
CA TYR A 153 -3.83 21.69 7.56
C TYR A 153 -5.14 20.90 7.75
N PHE A 154 -5.07 19.71 8.36
CA PHE A 154 -6.24 18.86 8.59
C PHE A 154 -6.56 18.65 10.07
N SER A 155 -6.34 19.72 10.88
CA SER A 155 -6.60 19.70 12.33
C SER A 155 -8.07 19.89 12.70
N THR A 156 -8.89 20.46 11.79
CA THR A 156 -10.28 20.83 12.07
C THR A 156 -11.28 19.75 11.67
N THR A 157 -12.40 19.64 12.37
CA THR A 157 -13.45 18.63 12.15
C THR A 157 -13.89 18.53 10.68
N PRO A 158 -14.15 19.61 9.94
CA PRO A 158 -14.56 19.53 8.55
C PRO A 158 -13.51 18.88 7.64
N THR A 159 -12.23 18.99 7.99
CA THR A 159 -11.11 18.45 7.18
C THR A 159 -10.80 17.00 7.47
N GLN A 160 -11.15 16.51 8.66
CA GLN A 160 -10.87 15.13 9.11
C GLN A 160 -11.56 14.06 8.26
N ALA A 161 -12.75 14.33 7.74
CA ALA A 161 -13.44 13.40 6.83
C ALA A 161 -12.69 13.25 5.50
N HIS A 162 -12.10 14.35 4.98
CA HIS A 162 -11.26 14.30 3.78
C HIS A 162 -9.97 13.52 4.02
N LEU A 163 -9.37 13.69 5.20
CA LEU A 163 -8.18 12.93 5.62
C LEU A 163 -8.50 11.43 5.66
N ALA A 164 -9.58 11.03 6.33
CA ALA A 164 -9.99 9.63 6.39
C ALA A 164 -10.24 9.03 5.01
N SER A 165 -10.97 9.74 4.15
CA SER A 165 -11.24 9.28 2.78
C SER A 165 -9.95 9.11 1.96
N LEU A 166 -8.98 10.01 2.13
CA LEU A 166 -7.67 9.92 1.51
C LEU A 166 -6.93 8.66 1.97
N GLU A 167 -6.81 8.45 3.28
CA GLU A 167 -6.09 7.30 3.85
C GLU A 167 -6.71 5.97 3.47
N ILE A 168 -8.03 5.83 3.61
CA ILE A 168 -8.76 4.62 3.22
C ILE A 168 -8.54 4.32 1.73
N SER A 169 -8.57 5.34 0.87
CA SER A 169 -8.36 5.14 -0.57
C SER A 169 -6.95 4.66 -0.89
N ILE A 170 -5.92 5.20 -0.21
CA ILE A 170 -4.52 4.82 -0.43
C ILE A 170 -4.27 3.42 0.11
N VAL A 171 -4.78 3.11 1.31
CA VAL A 171 -4.66 1.78 1.91
C VAL A 171 -5.37 0.74 1.05
N TRP A 172 -6.58 1.02 0.55
CA TRP A 172 -7.26 0.14 -0.38
C TRP A 172 -6.42 -0.14 -1.63
N ARG A 173 -5.85 0.90 -2.23
CA ARG A 173 -4.98 0.74 -3.40
C ARG A 173 -3.74 -0.11 -3.08
N ALA A 174 -3.18 0.02 -1.86
CA ALA A 174 -2.06 -0.79 -1.41
C ALA A 174 -2.44 -2.27 -1.26
N LEU A 175 -3.59 -2.55 -0.66
CA LEU A 175 -4.14 -3.91 -0.55
C LEU A 175 -4.28 -4.56 -1.93
N VAL A 176 -4.93 -3.86 -2.87
CA VAL A 176 -5.10 -4.36 -4.24
C VAL A 176 -3.75 -4.58 -4.93
N ALA A 177 -2.83 -3.61 -4.85
CA ALA A 177 -1.55 -3.69 -5.54
C ALA A 177 -0.67 -4.83 -5.02
N LEU A 178 -0.64 -5.03 -3.70
CA LEU A 178 0.16 -6.10 -3.08
C LEU A 178 -0.45 -7.48 -3.32
N ALA A 179 -1.79 -7.61 -3.27
CA ALA A 179 -2.49 -8.87 -3.47
C ALA A 179 -2.43 -9.37 -4.92
N HIS A 180 -2.46 -8.45 -5.88
CA HIS A 180 -2.45 -8.77 -7.30
C HIS A 180 -1.07 -8.65 -7.95
N ARG A 181 -0.02 -8.43 -7.17
CA ARG A 181 1.35 -8.44 -7.67
C ARG A 181 1.69 -9.84 -8.18
N THR A 182 1.95 -9.94 -9.48
CA THR A 182 2.43 -11.20 -10.07
C THR A 182 3.77 -11.54 -9.45
N PRO A 183 3.91 -12.75 -8.84
CA PRO A 183 5.22 -13.19 -8.39
C PRO A 183 6.12 -13.18 -9.63
N SER A 184 7.19 -12.38 -9.60
CA SER A 184 8.24 -12.50 -10.60
C SER A 184 8.63 -13.96 -10.60
N GLN A 185 8.47 -14.64 -11.74
CA GLN A 185 9.04 -15.97 -11.91
C GLN A 185 10.53 -15.78 -11.67
N LEU A 186 10.96 -16.02 -10.45
CA LEU A 186 12.33 -16.43 -10.19
C LEU A 186 12.47 -17.77 -10.90
N MET A 187 12.74 -17.69 -12.22
CA MET A 187 13.36 -18.82 -12.88
C MET A 187 14.52 -19.19 -11.97
N PRO A 188 14.51 -20.37 -11.34
CA PRO A 188 15.70 -20.86 -10.68
C PRO A 188 16.79 -20.74 -11.75
N PRO A 189 17.98 -20.21 -11.43
CA PRO A 189 19.06 -20.14 -12.39
C PRO A 189 19.17 -21.54 -12.96
N SER A 190 18.86 -21.67 -14.24
CA SER A 190 18.82 -22.96 -14.91
C SER A 190 20.15 -23.64 -14.65
N SER A 191 20.14 -24.61 -13.75
CA SER A 191 21.27 -25.49 -13.44
C SER A 191 21.60 -26.42 -14.63
N SER A 192 21.26 -26.02 -15.83
CA SER A 192 21.43 -26.73 -17.07
C SER A 192 22.73 -26.42 -17.80
N ASN A 193 23.81 -26.06 -17.07
CA ASN A 193 25.14 -26.00 -17.67
C ASN A 193 26.21 -26.77 -16.83
N LEU A 194 25.81 -27.80 -16.11
CA LEU A 194 26.71 -28.91 -15.75
C LEU A 194 26.54 -30.04 -16.74
N ALA A 195 26.53 -29.75 -18.03
CA ALA A 195 26.78 -30.73 -19.05
C ALA A 195 28.26 -31.03 -19.05
N LEU A 196 28.57 -32.18 -18.49
CA LEU A 196 29.79 -32.95 -18.67
C LEU A 196 30.56 -32.65 -19.96
N VAL A 197 31.67 -31.90 -19.85
CA VAL A 197 32.75 -31.97 -20.82
C VAL A 197 33.63 -33.18 -20.42
N ILE A 198 33.13 -34.38 -20.72
CA ILE A 198 34.00 -35.56 -20.82
C ILE A 198 34.65 -35.50 -22.20
N GLY A 199 35.94 -35.37 -22.14
CA GLY A 199 36.99 -35.56 -23.08
C GLY A 199 36.68 -35.81 -24.56
N LYS A 200 37.31 -35.04 -25.39
CA LYS A 200 37.92 -35.57 -26.60
C LYS A 200 39.26 -34.90 -26.89
N LYS A 201 40.29 -35.68 -26.72
CA LYS A 201 41.67 -35.47 -27.06
C LYS A 201 41.79 -35.30 -28.59
N GLY A 202 42.25 -34.16 -29.05
CA GLY A 202 42.52 -33.87 -30.45
C GLY A 202 43.76 -32.96 -30.58
N ARG A 203 44.79 -33.51 -31.05
CA ARG A 203 46.18 -33.06 -31.30
C ARG A 203 46.30 -32.25 -32.58
N ALA A 204 47.00 -31.09 -32.52
CA ALA A 204 47.81 -30.47 -33.58
C ALA A 204 48.40 -29.16 -33.04
N VAL A 205 49.68 -29.07 -32.79
CA VAL A 205 50.87 -28.74 -33.56
C VAL A 205 50.98 -27.27 -34.02
N GLY A 206 52.04 -26.58 -33.50
CA GLY A 206 52.79 -25.47 -34.09
C GLY A 206 52.42 -24.13 -33.53
N SER A 207 53.26 -23.34 -33.04
CA SER A 207 54.67 -23.02 -33.24
C SER A 207 55.16 -22.02 -32.21
N THR A 208 56.43 -22.11 -31.95
CA THR A 208 57.30 -21.50 -30.98
C THR A 208 57.65 -20.01 -31.17
N PRO A 209 58.57 -19.49 -30.33
CA PRO A 209 58.46 -18.23 -29.56
C PRO A 209 59.37 -17.14 -30.18
N PRO A 210 59.70 -16.00 -29.58
CA PRO A 210 60.82 -15.97 -28.64
C PRO A 210 60.89 -14.84 -27.59
N THR A 211 61.82 -15.09 -26.70
CA THR A 211 62.85 -14.25 -26.07
C THR A 211 62.53 -13.36 -24.89
N THR A 212 63.08 -13.85 -23.80
CA THR A 212 63.58 -13.10 -22.64
C THR A 212 64.76 -12.18 -23.03
N PRO A 213 65.13 -11.18 -22.22
CA PRO A 213 66.22 -11.37 -21.27
C PRO A 213 66.03 -10.60 -19.92
N PRO A 214 67.01 -10.74 -19.01
CA PRO A 214 66.85 -10.74 -17.59
C PRO A 214 67.33 -9.46 -16.93
N SER A 215 66.86 -9.18 -15.74
CA SER A 215 67.75 -8.56 -14.70
C SER A 215 67.08 -8.35 -13.37
N THR A 216 67.76 -8.82 -12.43
CA THR A 216 68.18 -8.26 -11.14
C THR A 216 67.19 -8.28 -9.98
N ARG A 217 67.52 -9.22 -9.12
CA ARG A 217 67.63 -9.14 -7.66
C ARG A 217 67.12 -7.87 -7.00
N PHE A 218 66.05 -8.01 -6.25
CA PHE A 218 65.93 -7.43 -4.91
C PHE A 218 65.09 -8.34 -4.07
N ILE A 219 65.71 -8.85 -2.98
CA ILE A 219 65.05 -9.60 -1.91
C ILE A 219 64.61 -8.54 -0.89
N PRO A 220 63.35 -8.36 -0.58
CA PRO A 220 62.92 -7.78 0.69
C PRO A 220 62.51 -8.89 1.64
N LYS A 221 63.12 -8.84 2.83
CA LYS A 221 62.80 -9.67 3.98
C LYS A 221 61.30 -9.66 4.28
N LEU A 222 60.72 -10.85 4.32
CA LEU A 222 59.38 -11.08 4.87
C LEU A 222 59.39 -10.85 6.39
N PRO A 223 58.42 -10.07 6.93
CA PRO A 223 58.17 -10.05 8.36
C PRO A 223 57.49 -11.35 8.82
N PRO A 224 57.58 -11.73 10.11
CA PRO A 224 57.14 -13.02 10.61
C PRO A 224 55.64 -13.20 10.47
N SER A 225 55.25 -14.38 9.98
CA SER A 225 53.90 -14.85 9.79
C SER A 225 53.06 -14.74 11.06
N ARG A 226 51.99 -14.00 10.97
CA ARG A 226 50.88 -14.01 11.94
C ARG A 226 50.30 -15.43 12.05
N PRO A 227 49.86 -15.87 13.24
CA PRO A 227 49.21 -17.16 13.42
C PRO A 227 47.91 -17.21 12.60
N PRO A 228 47.49 -18.38 12.11
CA PRO A 228 46.32 -18.51 11.25
C PRO A 228 45.09 -17.99 11.97
N SER A 229 44.45 -17.05 11.34
CA SER A 229 43.17 -16.50 11.77
C SER A 229 42.15 -17.64 11.86
N ARG A 230 41.37 -17.66 12.93
CA ARG A 230 40.22 -18.53 13.18
C ARG A 230 39.41 -18.68 11.87
N PRO A 231 38.98 -19.90 11.52
CA PRO A 231 38.12 -20.07 10.34
C PRO A 231 36.92 -19.17 10.46
N PRO A 232 36.49 -18.53 9.37
CA PRO A 232 35.29 -17.70 9.39
C PRO A 232 34.12 -18.55 9.87
N SER A 233 33.41 -18.06 10.87
CA SER A 233 32.15 -18.67 11.33
C SER A 233 31.24 -18.89 10.11
N PRO A 234 30.56 -20.04 10.00
CA PRO A 234 29.64 -20.27 8.92
C PRO A 234 28.65 -19.09 8.86
N PRO A 235 28.33 -18.56 7.68
CA PRO A 235 27.37 -17.49 7.58
C PRO A 235 26.09 -17.97 8.23
N THR A 236 25.65 -17.26 9.26
CA THR A 236 24.31 -17.43 9.82
C THR A 236 23.36 -17.26 8.63
N LEU A 237 22.65 -18.30 8.26
CA LEU A 237 21.57 -18.25 7.28
C LEU A 237 20.52 -17.29 7.84
N GLN A 238 20.73 -15.98 7.64
CA GLN A 238 19.67 -15.02 7.77
C GLN A 238 18.66 -15.42 6.70
N SER A 239 17.50 -15.87 7.12
CA SER A 239 16.35 -16.11 6.28
C SER A 239 16.09 -14.84 5.47
N VAL A 240 16.54 -14.82 4.22
CA VAL A 240 16.34 -13.68 3.33
C VAL A 240 14.87 -13.71 2.97
N MET A 241 14.08 -12.87 3.65
CA MET A 241 12.67 -12.71 3.34
C MET A 241 12.51 -12.33 1.85
N PRO A 242 11.54 -12.91 1.16
CA PRO A 242 11.29 -12.57 -0.24
C PRO A 242 11.06 -11.07 -0.42
N PRO A 243 11.52 -10.49 -1.53
CA PRO A 243 11.43 -9.05 -1.78
C PRO A 243 9.99 -8.52 -1.69
N LEU A 244 9.00 -9.34 -2.03
CA LEU A 244 7.58 -8.98 -1.96
C LEU A 244 7.13 -8.67 -0.52
N VAL A 245 7.50 -9.50 0.45
CA VAL A 245 7.13 -9.29 1.87
C VAL A 245 7.86 -8.08 2.45
N ASN A 246 9.11 -7.87 2.07
CA ASN A 246 9.87 -6.69 2.51
C ASN A 246 9.25 -5.39 1.96
N ASP A 247 8.82 -5.38 0.69
CA ASP A 247 8.11 -4.26 0.10
C ASP A 247 6.76 -4.03 0.80
N ALA A 248 5.99 -5.10 1.06
CA ALA A 248 4.71 -5.02 1.77
C ALA A 248 4.88 -4.47 3.20
N ARG A 249 5.90 -4.92 3.92
CA ARG A 249 6.21 -4.40 5.26
C ARG A 249 6.57 -2.92 5.21
N ALA A 250 7.44 -2.51 4.28
CA ALA A 250 7.81 -1.12 4.12
C ALA A 250 6.60 -0.23 3.77
N VAL A 251 5.71 -0.68 2.90
CA VAL A 251 4.46 0.03 2.58
C VAL A 251 3.55 0.14 3.81
N CYS A 252 3.39 -0.94 4.57
CA CYS A 252 2.59 -0.95 5.80
C CYS A 252 3.14 0.07 6.82
N ASP A 253 4.45 0.10 7.04
CA ASP A 253 5.10 1.04 7.95
C ASP A 253 4.93 2.48 7.48
N LEU A 254 5.14 2.75 6.19
CA LEU A 254 5.00 4.08 5.60
C LEU A 254 3.56 4.61 5.69
N LEU A 255 2.57 3.82 5.29
CA LEU A 255 1.17 4.24 5.35
C LEU A 255 0.68 4.36 6.81
N SER A 256 1.21 3.56 7.73
CA SER A 256 0.92 3.69 9.16
C SER A 256 1.51 4.97 9.78
N SER A 257 2.47 5.62 9.12
CA SER A 257 3.06 6.90 9.56
C SER A 257 2.24 8.12 9.12
N LEU A 258 1.22 7.97 8.29
CA LEU A 258 0.30 9.05 7.95
C LEU A 258 -0.50 9.50 9.19
N PRO A 259 -0.86 10.79 9.28
CA PRO A 259 -1.63 11.31 10.41
C PRO A 259 -3.05 10.74 10.37
N ARG A 260 -3.54 10.25 11.50
CA ARG A 260 -4.91 9.72 11.62
C ARG A 260 -5.90 10.77 12.08
N PRO A 261 -7.19 10.62 11.76
CA PRO A 261 -8.24 11.45 12.30
C PRO A 261 -8.18 11.52 13.83
N ALA A 262 -8.50 12.69 14.42
CA ALA A 262 -8.42 12.94 15.84
C ALA A 262 -9.34 11.98 16.64
N ALA A 263 -8.87 11.54 17.81
CA ALA A 263 -9.60 10.59 18.66
C ALA A 263 -10.54 11.26 19.65
N ASP A 264 -10.27 12.51 19.97
CA ASP A 264 -10.89 13.28 21.06
C ASP A 264 -12.28 13.83 20.73
N ARG A 265 -12.73 13.67 19.48
CA ARG A 265 -14.00 14.22 19.02
C ARG A 265 -14.94 13.11 18.56
N GLU A 266 -16.16 13.08 19.13
CA GLU A 266 -17.19 12.10 18.74
C GLU A 266 -17.51 12.14 17.25
N ARG A 267 -17.48 13.32 16.62
CA ARG A 267 -17.77 13.48 15.18
C ARG A 267 -16.72 12.86 14.26
N THR A 268 -15.50 12.67 14.74
CA THR A 268 -14.40 12.06 13.97
C THR A 268 -14.16 10.60 14.35
N ARG A 269 -14.87 10.08 15.36
CA ARG A 269 -14.71 8.71 15.84
C ARG A 269 -14.91 7.66 14.75
N LEU A 270 -16.02 7.72 14.01
CA LEU A 270 -16.30 6.78 12.91
C LEU A 270 -15.24 6.86 11.79
N ALA A 271 -14.80 8.08 11.46
CA ALA A 271 -13.75 8.27 10.46
C ALA A 271 -12.43 7.63 10.90
N ARG A 272 -12.09 7.76 12.20
CA ARG A 272 -10.90 7.16 12.78
C ARG A 272 -11.00 5.63 12.86
N GLU A 273 -12.14 5.10 13.26
CA GLU A 273 -12.41 3.65 13.28
C GLU A 273 -12.24 3.06 11.87
N ALA A 274 -12.89 3.66 10.86
CA ALA A 274 -12.77 3.19 9.47
C ALA A 274 -11.33 3.21 8.93
N VAL A 275 -10.53 4.23 9.27
CA VAL A 275 -9.09 4.24 8.95
C VAL A 275 -8.35 3.16 9.73
N GLY A 276 -8.72 2.94 10.99
CA GLY A 276 -8.16 1.88 11.83
C GLY A 276 -8.36 0.50 11.22
N ASP A 277 -9.59 0.20 10.78
CA ASP A 277 -9.98 -1.06 10.15
C ASP A 277 -9.24 -1.25 8.82
N ALA A 278 -9.19 -0.21 7.98
CA ALA A 278 -8.44 -0.27 6.73
C ALA A 278 -6.95 -0.59 6.95
N CYS A 279 -6.31 0.07 7.94
CA CYS A 279 -4.93 -0.21 8.31
C CYS A 279 -4.77 -1.58 8.97
N GLY A 280 -5.77 -2.06 9.69
CA GLY A 280 -5.86 -3.43 10.21
C GLY A 280 -5.78 -4.45 9.08
N GLY A 281 -6.59 -4.26 8.03
CA GLY A 281 -6.54 -5.08 6.83
C GLY A 281 -5.16 -5.11 6.16
N LEU A 282 -4.46 -3.97 6.09
CA LEU A 282 -3.11 -3.95 5.51
C LEU A 282 -2.09 -4.76 6.35
N LYS A 283 -2.22 -4.73 7.67
CA LYS A 283 -1.39 -5.55 8.58
C LYS A 283 -1.74 -7.03 8.45
N ALA A 284 -3.03 -7.37 8.38
CA ALA A 284 -3.49 -8.74 8.16
C ALA A 284 -2.99 -9.30 6.83
N LEU A 285 -2.96 -8.48 5.76
CA LEU A 285 -2.35 -8.86 4.49
C LEU A 285 -0.87 -9.22 4.65
N LEU A 286 -0.11 -8.41 5.36
CA LEU A 286 1.31 -8.69 5.63
C LEU A 286 1.48 -10.00 6.41
N CYS A 287 0.69 -10.23 7.46
CA CYS A 287 0.70 -11.47 8.24
C CYS A 287 0.35 -12.69 7.36
N LEU A 288 -0.65 -12.57 6.49
CA LEU A 288 -1.01 -13.62 5.55
C LEU A 288 0.15 -13.94 4.59
N MET A 289 0.80 -12.93 4.03
CA MET A 289 1.94 -13.10 3.12
C MET A 289 3.14 -13.75 3.80
N GLU A 290 3.39 -13.43 5.07
CA GLU A 290 4.44 -14.03 5.89
C GLU A 290 4.12 -15.49 6.24
N SER A 291 2.88 -15.77 6.65
CA SER A 291 2.41 -17.10 6.98
C SER A 291 2.48 -18.05 5.78
N VAL A 292 2.01 -17.62 4.62
CA VAL A 292 2.07 -18.40 3.38
C VAL A 292 3.49 -18.87 3.03
N GLN A 293 4.52 -18.10 3.40
CA GLN A 293 5.92 -18.45 3.13
C GLN A 293 6.52 -19.39 4.16
N THR A 294 5.99 -19.41 5.37
CA THR A 294 6.53 -20.19 6.50
C THR A 294 5.73 -21.45 6.79
N SER A 295 4.49 -21.55 6.25
CA SER A 295 3.59 -22.66 6.54
C SER A 295 4.15 -23.98 6.06
N THR A 296 4.33 -24.90 6.99
CA THR A 296 4.63 -26.33 6.79
C THR A 296 3.46 -27.20 7.20
N THR A 297 2.25 -26.67 7.08
CA THR A 297 1.06 -27.25 7.70
C THR A 297 0.62 -28.55 7.03
N HIS A 298 0.19 -29.49 7.83
CA HIS A 298 0.11 -30.90 7.49
C HIS A 298 -1.34 -31.44 7.39
N CYS A 299 -2.34 -30.66 7.84
CA CYS A 299 -3.74 -31.06 7.82
C CYS A 299 -4.62 -29.98 7.17
N ALA A 300 -5.52 -30.38 6.26
CA ALA A 300 -6.40 -29.45 5.55
C ALA A 300 -7.36 -28.66 6.47
N GLU A 301 -7.82 -29.29 7.56
CA GLU A 301 -8.73 -28.65 8.50
C GLU A 301 -8.04 -27.57 9.35
N ASP A 302 -6.84 -27.87 9.82
CA ASP A 302 -6.07 -26.93 10.62
C ASP A 302 -5.62 -25.73 9.76
N LEU A 303 -5.21 -25.98 8.52
CA LEU A 303 -4.88 -24.93 7.58
C LEU A 303 -6.10 -24.05 7.25
N ALA A 304 -7.27 -24.64 6.99
CA ALA A 304 -8.47 -23.85 6.72
C ALA A 304 -8.87 -22.96 7.90
N ARG A 305 -8.71 -23.44 9.13
CA ARG A 305 -8.97 -22.67 10.36
C ARG A 305 -7.94 -21.55 10.53
N GLU A 306 -6.68 -21.84 10.31
CA GLU A 306 -5.59 -20.84 10.34
C GLU A 306 -5.82 -19.74 9.31
N LEU A 307 -6.18 -20.10 8.05
CA LEU A 307 -6.53 -19.16 7.00
C LEU A 307 -7.70 -18.27 7.39
N GLY A 308 -8.78 -18.83 7.97
CA GLY A 308 -9.91 -18.05 8.47
C GLY A 308 -9.51 -17.03 9.54
N THR A 309 -8.58 -17.38 10.42
CA THR A 309 -8.06 -16.46 11.43
C THR A 309 -7.19 -15.36 10.81
N LEU A 310 -6.33 -15.70 9.87
CA LEU A 310 -5.42 -14.75 9.21
C LEU A 310 -6.16 -13.78 8.29
N THR A 311 -7.29 -14.18 7.74
CA THR A 311 -8.07 -13.39 6.79
C THR A 311 -9.27 -12.68 7.42
N ALA A 312 -9.51 -12.81 8.72
CA ALA A 312 -10.68 -12.25 9.41
C ALA A 312 -10.86 -10.74 9.19
N ASP A 313 -9.75 -10.00 9.12
CA ASP A 313 -9.73 -8.55 8.89
C ASP A 313 -9.47 -8.17 7.42
N LEU A 314 -9.48 -9.15 6.50
CA LEU A 314 -9.21 -8.93 5.09
C LEU A 314 -10.46 -9.16 4.24
N PRO A 315 -10.74 -8.28 3.26
CA PRO A 315 -11.71 -8.61 2.23
C PRO A 315 -11.30 -9.89 1.48
N THR A 316 -12.23 -10.81 1.33
CA THR A 316 -11.98 -12.12 0.68
C THR A 316 -11.33 -11.99 -0.70
N LEU A 317 -11.76 -10.98 -1.51
CA LEU A 317 -11.19 -10.73 -2.83
C LEU A 317 -9.73 -10.22 -2.81
N ILE A 318 -9.24 -9.79 -1.65
CA ILE A 318 -7.82 -9.44 -1.44
C ILE A 318 -7.01 -10.66 -1.01
N ALA A 319 -7.56 -11.52 -0.14
CA ALA A 319 -6.89 -12.75 0.30
C ALA A 319 -6.83 -13.81 -0.79
N LEU A 320 -7.90 -13.96 -1.55
CA LEU A 320 -8.10 -15.03 -2.54
C LEU A 320 -6.97 -15.15 -3.58
N PRO A 321 -6.50 -14.09 -4.26
CA PRO A 321 -5.41 -14.23 -5.24
C PRO A 321 -4.09 -14.72 -4.61
N ILE A 322 -3.81 -14.35 -3.37
CA ILE A 322 -2.61 -14.79 -2.65
C ILE A 322 -2.71 -16.29 -2.36
N LEU A 323 -3.84 -16.73 -1.81
CA LEU A 323 -4.07 -18.12 -1.46
C LEU A 323 -4.10 -19.03 -2.69
N LEU A 324 -4.73 -18.60 -3.78
CA LEU A 324 -4.74 -19.33 -5.04
C LEU A 324 -3.32 -19.50 -5.61
N ASN A 325 -2.54 -18.44 -5.63
CA ASN A 325 -1.16 -18.48 -6.13
C ASN A 325 -0.22 -19.31 -5.24
N ALA A 326 -0.44 -19.29 -3.93
CA ALA A 326 0.41 -19.99 -2.98
C ALA A 326 0.12 -21.49 -2.90
N TYR A 327 -1.15 -21.87 -2.98
CA TYR A 327 -1.59 -23.22 -2.60
C TYR A 327 -2.28 -23.99 -3.73
N VAL A 328 -2.77 -23.32 -4.76
CA VAL A 328 -3.54 -23.99 -5.83
C VAL A 328 -2.79 -24.05 -7.14
N PHE A 329 -2.08 -23.02 -7.52
CA PHE A 329 -1.43 -22.90 -8.84
C PHE A 329 0.08 -23.14 -8.82
N THR A 330 0.59 -23.92 -7.87
CA THR A 330 2.02 -24.20 -7.68
C THR A 330 2.64 -25.18 -8.67
N GLY A 331 1.84 -25.81 -9.58
CA GLY A 331 2.31 -26.88 -10.49
C GLY A 331 2.78 -26.39 -11.86
N GLU A 332 3.73 -27.11 -12.45
CA GLU A 332 4.37 -26.82 -13.75
C GLU A 332 3.43 -26.76 -14.98
N LYS A 333 2.17 -27.14 -14.87
CA LYS A 333 1.22 -27.28 -15.99
C LYS A 333 0.22 -26.15 -16.17
N GLY A 334 0.21 -25.15 -15.32
CA GLY A 334 -0.68 -24.01 -15.47
C GLY A 334 -0.02 -22.78 -14.90
N GLY A 335 0.41 -21.86 -15.76
CA GLY A 335 0.90 -20.57 -15.32
C GLY A 335 -0.09 -19.87 -14.37
N PRO A 336 0.34 -18.84 -13.63
CA PRO A 336 -0.49 -18.16 -12.64
C PRO A 336 -1.81 -17.73 -13.27
N ARG A 337 -2.91 -18.32 -12.81
CA ARG A 337 -4.25 -17.96 -13.27
C ARG A 337 -4.74 -16.82 -12.39
N SER A 338 -4.90 -15.65 -12.97
CA SER A 338 -5.54 -14.53 -12.25
C SER A 338 -7.04 -14.81 -12.09
N ILE A 339 -7.66 -14.23 -11.05
CA ILE A 339 -9.10 -14.33 -10.83
C ILE A 339 -9.90 -13.89 -12.08
N PRO A 340 -9.60 -12.76 -12.74
CA PRO A 340 -10.26 -12.39 -14.00
C PRO A 340 -10.19 -13.47 -15.07
N SER A 341 -9.04 -14.15 -15.19
CA SER A 341 -8.88 -15.27 -16.12
C SER A 341 -9.81 -16.44 -15.78
N ILE A 342 -9.99 -16.75 -14.50
CA ILE A 342 -10.93 -17.78 -14.02
C ILE A 342 -12.37 -17.37 -14.33
N LEU A 343 -12.70 -16.11 -14.16
CA LEU A 343 -14.02 -15.55 -14.42
C LEU A 343 -14.33 -15.39 -15.92
N GLY A 344 -13.31 -15.41 -16.77
CA GLY A 344 -13.43 -15.14 -18.20
C GLY A 344 -13.75 -13.67 -18.53
N ILE A 345 -13.33 -12.73 -17.70
CA ILE A 345 -13.53 -11.30 -17.88
C ILE A 345 -12.19 -10.56 -17.99
N PRO A 346 -12.12 -9.40 -18.66
CA PRO A 346 -10.92 -8.57 -18.70
C PRO A 346 -10.52 -8.10 -17.30
N GLU A 347 -9.20 -8.02 -17.05
CA GLU A 347 -8.63 -7.54 -15.79
C GLU A 347 -9.17 -6.16 -15.39
N GLU A 348 -9.22 -5.25 -16.36
CA GLU A 348 -9.72 -3.87 -16.19
C GLU A 348 -11.14 -3.85 -15.66
N ARG A 349 -12.00 -4.68 -16.24
CA ARG A 349 -13.41 -4.79 -15.84
C ARG A 349 -13.55 -5.36 -14.43
N TYR A 350 -12.79 -6.40 -14.10
CA TYR A 350 -12.77 -6.97 -12.75
C TYR A 350 -12.38 -5.92 -11.71
N ARG A 351 -11.33 -5.11 -11.99
CA ARG A 351 -10.87 -4.06 -11.10
C ARG A 351 -11.91 -2.96 -10.90
N GLN A 352 -12.55 -2.53 -11.96
CA GLN A 352 -13.58 -1.48 -11.89
C GLN A 352 -14.85 -1.96 -11.19
N GLU A 353 -15.29 -3.19 -11.45
CA GLU A 353 -16.56 -3.71 -10.96
C GLU A 353 -16.44 -4.34 -9.56
N CYS A 354 -15.30 -4.97 -9.21
CA CYS A 354 -15.18 -5.71 -7.96
C CYS A 354 -14.15 -5.12 -6.97
N LEU A 355 -13.17 -4.34 -7.45
CA LEU A 355 -12.10 -3.81 -6.61
C LEU A 355 -12.07 -2.28 -6.52
N ALA A 356 -13.20 -1.62 -6.74
CA ALA A 356 -13.31 -0.16 -6.66
C ALA A 356 -13.22 0.39 -5.22
N GLY A 357 -13.38 -0.43 -4.20
CA GLY A 357 -13.33 -0.08 -2.78
C GLY A 357 -13.74 -1.25 -1.89
N PHE A 358 -13.59 -1.09 -0.56
CA PHE A 358 -13.93 -2.12 0.42
C PHE A 358 -15.36 -2.65 0.25
N GLY A 359 -16.37 -1.79 0.29
CA GLY A 359 -17.78 -2.21 0.17
C GLY A 359 -18.08 -2.90 -1.16
N ARG A 360 -17.45 -2.46 -2.25
CA ARG A 360 -17.65 -3.11 -3.55
C ARG A 360 -17.02 -4.50 -3.61
N ALA A 361 -15.88 -4.69 -2.96
CA ALA A 361 -15.24 -5.99 -2.84
C ALA A 361 -16.11 -6.96 -2.03
N GLU A 362 -16.71 -6.49 -0.95
CA GLU A 362 -17.67 -7.27 -0.14
C GLU A 362 -18.90 -7.70 -0.94
N GLU A 363 -19.53 -6.76 -1.63
CA GLU A 363 -20.71 -7.04 -2.47
C GLU A 363 -20.42 -8.10 -3.55
N CYS A 364 -19.23 -8.10 -4.12
CA CYS A 364 -18.83 -9.02 -5.18
C CYS A 364 -18.33 -10.37 -4.65
N THR A 365 -18.00 -10.50 -3.37
CA THR A 365 -17.36 -11.66 -2.77
C THR A 365 -18.11 -12.96 -3.04
N ALA A 366 -19.42 -13.00 -2.79
CA ALA A 366 -20.22 -14.22 -2.97
C ALA A 366 -20.24 -14.67 -4.42
N ALA A 367 -20.47 -13.76 -5.37
CA ALA A 367 -20.57 -14.09 -6.79
C ALA A 367 -19.23 -14.53 -7.38
N VAL A 368 -18.13 -13.82 -7.06
CA VAL A 368 -16.79 -14.16 -7.51
C VAL A 368 -16.32 -15.46 -6.87
N GLY A 369 -16.51 -15.61 -5.55
CA GLY A 369 -16.11 -16.80 -4.81
C GLY A 369 -16.81 -18.06 -5.31
N GLN A 370 -18.13 -17.99 -5.55
CA GLN A 370 -18.89 -19.13 -6.10
C GLN A 370 -18.34 -19.53 -7.47
N ARG A 371 -18.08 -18.57 -8.35
CA ARG A 371 -17.53 -18.86 -9.67
C ARG A 371 -16.14 -19.48 -9.61
N VAL A 372 -15.30 -19.01 -8.70
CA VAL A 372 -13.97 -19.62 -8.46
C VAL A 372 -14.13 -21.05 -7.95
N LEU A 373 -15.03 -21.31 -6.99
CA LEU A 373 -15.32 -22.66 -6.49
C LEU A 373 -15.78 -23.60 -7.59
N ASP A 374 -16.67 -23.14 -8.47
CA ASP A 374 -17.17 -23.96 -9.59
C ASP A 374 -16.01 -24.40 -10.51
N VAL A 375 -15.10 -23.49 -10.82
CA VAL A 375 -13.95 -23.79 -11.68
C VAL A 375 -12.96 -24.72 -10.97
N LEU A 376 -12.66 -24.50 -9.69
CA LEU A 376 -11.75 -25.34 -8.91
C LEU A 376 -12.32 -26.76 -8.71
N SER A 377 -13.62 -26.90 -8.47
CA SER A 377 -14.29 -28.19 -8.30
C SER A 377 -14.30 -29.03 -9.57
N ASN A 378 -14.23 -28.40 -10.75
CA ASN A 378 -14.19 -29.06 -12.04
C ASN A 378 -12.77 -29.39 -12.53
N GLN A 379 -11.71 -29.04 -11.78
CA GLN A 379 -10.33 -29.35 -12.15
C GLN A 379 -9.92 -30.76 -11.65
N PRO A 380 -9.61 -31.70 -12.56
CA PRO A 380 -9.14 -33.03 -12.17
C PRO A 380 -7.77 -32.92 -11.49
N GLY A 381 -7.65 -33.48 -10.30
CA GLY A 381 -6.39 -33.49 -9.52
C GLY A 381 -6.33 -32.52 -8.34
N LEU A 382 -7.20 -31.50 -8.27
CA LEU A 382 -7.21 -30.56 -7.16
C LEU A 382 -7.79 -31.18 -5.87
N THR A 383 -8.74 -32.12 -6.02
CA THR A 383 -9.36 -32.86 -4.92
C THR A 383 -8.42 -33.84 -4.22
N SER A 384 -7.24 -34.09 -4.79
CA SER A 384 -6.23 -34.99 -4.21
C SER A 384 -5.17 -34.22 -3.40
N ASP A 385 -5.14 -32.88 -3.48
CA ASP A 385 -4.19 -32.05 -2.73
C ASP A 385 -4.87 -31.49 -1.47
N PRO A 386 -4.45 -31.91 -0.27
CA PRO A 386 -5.05 -31.45 0.98
C PRO A 386 -4.93 -29.95 1.19
N VAL A 387 -3.91 -29.33 0.61
CA VAL A 387 -3.67 -27.88 0.74
C VAL A 387 -4.64 -27.10 -0.13
N ALA A 388 -4.86 -27.54 -1.36
CA ALA A 388 -5.88 -26.95 -2.24
C ALA A 388 -7.30 -27.13 -1.67
N GLU A 389 -7.57 -28.29 -1.04
CA GLU A 389 -8.84 -28.54 -0.35
C GLU A 389 -9.07 -27.56 0.80
N ALA A 390 -8.02 -27.22 1.57
CA ALA A 390 -8.11 -26.22 2.64
C ALA A 390 -8.57 -24.85 2.12
N VAL A 391 -8.01 -24.40 0.97
CA VAL A 391 -8.42 -23.12 0.36
C VAL A 391 -9.87 -23.19 -0.13
N VAL A 392 -10.30 -24.30 -0.71
CA VAL A 392 -11.70 -24.50 -1.13
C VAL A 392 -12.65 -24.47 0.07
N ARG A 393 -12.28 -25.10 1.19
CA ARG A 393 -13.07 -25.05 2.45
C ARG A 393 -13.16 -23.64 3.01
N TRP A 394 -12.01 -22.96 3.10
CA TRP A 394 -11.97 -21.58 3.54
C TRP A 394 -12.91 -20.73 2.69
N LEU A 395 -12.80 -20.78 1.37
CA LEU A 395 -13.63 -19.98 0.48
C LEU A 395 -15.14 -20.27 0.61
N ARG A 396 -15.51 -21.55 0.84
CA ARG A 396 -16.90 -21.89 1.11
C ARG A 396 -17.45 -21.23 2.38
N ILE A 397 -16.63 -21.15 3.43
CA ILE A 397 -17.02 -20.48 4.68
C ILE A 397 -17.20 -18.99 4.43
N GLU A 398 -16.25 -18.35 3.74
CA GLU A 398 -16.26 -16.91 3.48
C GLU A 398 -17.47 -16.43 2.64
N ILE A 399 -17.92 -17.25 1.68
CA ILE A 399 -19.07 -16.89 0.81
C ILE A 399 -20.43 -17.31 1.38
N THR A 400 -20.45 -18.12 2.47
CA THR A 400 -21.71 -18.52 3.09
C THR A 400 -22.24 -17.34 3.90
N PRO A 401 -23.45 -16.83 3.58
CA PRO A 401 -24.00 -15.74 4.36
C PRO A 401 -24.14 -16.19 5.81
N THR A 402 -23.46 -15.51 6.72
CA THR A 402 -23.69 -15.66 8.17
C THR A 402 -25.12 -15.24 8.44
N SER A 403 -26.03 -16.21 8.66
CA SER A 403 -27.36 -15.87 9.12
C SER A 403 -27.21 -15.04 10.40
N PRO A 404 -27.84 -13.84 10.45
CA PRO A 404 -27.83 -13.09 11.69
C PRO A 404 -28.45 -14.02 12.75
N THR A 405 -27.66 -14.39 13.73
CA THR A 405 -28.17 -15.03 14.95
C THR A 405 -29.03 -13.98 15.64
N ASP A 406 -30.36 -14.21 15.61
CA ASP A 406 -31.35 -13.47 16.37
C ASP A 406 -31.02 -13.40 17.88
#